data_82dffe4e3dc42d029c83a288b6c19d88
#
_entry.id   82dffe4e3dc42d029c83a288b6c19d88
#
_cell.length_a   1.000
_cell.length_b   1.000
_cell.length_c   1.000
_cell.angle_alpha   90.00
_cell.angle_beta   90.00
_cell.angle_gamma   90.00
#
_symmetry.space_group_name_H-M   'P 1'
#
loop_
_entity.id
_entity.type
_entity.pdbx_description
1 polymer ?
#
loop_
_entity_poly.entity_id
_entity_poly.type
_entity_poly.pdbx_seq_one_letter_code
_entity_poly.pdbx_strand_id
1 'polypeptide(L)'
;IIICQMSNELNKKVINATKWSSITEIAAKLVAPITTMFLARLLTPDAFGVLVTAQMVISFAEIFTDAGFQKYIVQHEFKNDDEKYKSTAVAFWSNLIVSLLIWLGICIFSAPIAKLVGCDGNGIVIAVSCICIPLEAFSSIQMALFRRDLDFKTLFWVRIIGILIPLIVTIPLAFATKSYWALIIGMIAQNFFNALILTIKSKWKPRWYYSISRFKEMLSFTIWSMLEAISIWLTSYI
;
A
#
# COMPACT_ATOMS: atom_id res chain seq x y z
N ILE A 1 -15.75 36.23 13.63
CA ILE A 1 -15.35 35.38 14.78
C ILE A 1 -15.38 33.89 14.36
N ILE A 2 -16.45 33.38 13.75
CA ILE A 2 -16.59 31.95 13.34
C ILE A 2 -15.51 31.54 12.33
N ILE A 3 -15.20 32.35 11.32
CA ILE A 3 -14.18 32.07 10.30
C ILE A 3 -12.78 32.01 10.93
N CYS A 4 -12.49 32.87 11.90
CA CYS A 4 -11.19 32.89 12.59
C CYS A 4 -11.03 31.69 13.53
N GLN A 5 -12.10 31.19 14.15
CA GLN A 5 -12.09 29.98 14.95
C GLN A 5 -11.91 28.72 14.08
N MET A 6 -12.60 28.61 12.94
CA MET A 6 -12.43 27.53 11.98
C MET A 6 -10.99 27.49 11.42
N SER A 7 -10.39 28.65 11.10
CA SER A 7 -9.00 28.74 10.66
C SER A 7 -8.02 28.24 11.73
N ASN A 8 -8.24 28.60 13.00
CA ASN A 8 -7.38 28.17 14.11
C ASN A 8 -7.50 26.65 14.41
N GLU A 9 -8.70 26.09 14.29
CA GLU A 9 -8.87 24.62 14.46
C GLU A 9 -8.23 23.84 13.30
N LEU A 10 -8.38 24.33 12.06
CA LEU A 10 -7.74 23.73 10.90
C LEU A 10 -6.21 23.78 11.02
N ASN A 11 -5.66 24.93 11.39
CA ASN A 11 -4.22 25.08 11.62
C ASN A 11 -3.69 24.11 12.70
N LYS A 12 -4.42 23.95 13.81
CA LYS A 12 -4.04 22.98 14.84
C LYS A 12 -4.06 21.54 14.31
N LYS A 13 -5.06 21.15 13.51
CA LYS A 13 -5.13 19.83 12.88
C LYS A 13 -3.98 19.61 11.91
N VAL A 14 -3.66 20.59 11.07
CA VAL A 14 -2.54 20.53 10.10
C VAL A 14 -1.20 20.40 10.83
N ILE A 15 -0.94 21.23 11.85
CA ILE A 15 0.30 21.16 12.64
C ILE A 15 0.43 19.77 13.32
N ASN A 16 -0.67 19.26 13.89
CA ASN A 16 -0.65 17.95 14.52
C ASN A 16 -0.43 16.82 13.50
N ALA A 17 -1.07 16.90 12.34
CA ALA A 17 -0.89 15.98 11.22
C ALA A 17 0.58 15.96 10.75
N THR A 18 1.19 17.13 10.55
CA THR A 18 2.60 17.27 10.16
C THR A 18 3.54 16.67 11.21
N LYS A 19 3.30 16.94 12.49
CA LYS A 19 4.09 16.33 13.58
C LYS A 19 4.06 14.81 13.53
N TRP A 20 2.87 14.21 13.47
CA TRP A 20 2.73 12.75 13.41
C TRP A 20 3.34 12.16 12.14
N SER A 21 3.15 12.80 10.98
CA SER A 21 3.76 12.38 9.72
C SER A 21 5.29 12.39 9.81
N SER A 22 5.88 13.49 10.32
CA SER A 22 7.35 13.60 10.47
C SER A 22 7.91 12.55 11.43
N ILE A 23 7.26 12.33 12.58
CA ILE A 23 7.68 11.30 13.54
C ILE A 23 7.61 9.91 12.90
N THR A 24 6.57 9.64 12.11
CA THR A 24 6.40 8.36 11.38
C THR A 24 7.57 8.12 10.41
N GLU A 25 7.90 9.12 9.60
CA GLU A 25 9.00 9.02 8.62
C GLU A 25 10.37 8.83 9.31
N ILE A 26 10.63 9.57 10.38
CA ILE A 26 11.88 9.42 11.15
C ILE A 26 11.96 8.01 11.75
N ALA A 27 10.90 7.54 12.40
CA ALA A 27 10.85 6.21 13.00
C ALA A 27 11.05 5.10 11.93
N ALA A 28 10.38 5.21 10.77
CA ALA A 28 10.54 4.27 9.68
C ALA A 28 11.98 4.23 9.14
N LYS A 29 12.59 5.40 8.93
CA LYS A 29 13.97 5.53 8.44
C LYS A 29 15.02 5.03 9.43
N LEU A 30 14.73 5.02 10.72
CA LEU A 30 15.63 4.47 11.74
C LEU A 30 15.50 2.95 11.88
N VAL A 31 14.26 2.42 11.85
CA VAL A 31 14.01 0.99 12.08
C VAL A 31 14.36 0.14 10.85
N ALA A 32 14.10 0.62 9.63
CA ALA A 32 14.33 -0.15 8.41
C ALA A 32 15.82 -0.59 8.24
N PRO A 33 16.83 0.28 8.39
CA PRO A 33 18.24 -0.13 8.29
C PRO A 33 18.63 -1.15 9.36
N ILE A 34 18.12 -1.01 10.59
CA ILE A 34 18.38 -1.94 11.69
C ILE A 34 17.85 -3.32 11.32
N THR A 35 16.61 -3.41 10.83
CA THR A 35 16.01 -4.68 10.39
C THR A 35 16.82 -5.31 9.27
N THR A 36 17.20 -4.53 8.26
CA THR A 36 17.99 -4.99 7.13
C THR A 36 19.37 -5.50 7.58
N MET A 37 20.03 -4.81 8.52
CA MET A 37 21.33 -5.22 9.06
C MET A 37 21.27 -6.58 9.79
N PHE A 38 20.19 -6.83 10.56
CA PHE A 38 19.98 -8.14 11.20
C PHE A 38 19.74 -9.23 10.16
N LEU A 39 18.88 -8.97 9.19
CA LEU A 39 18.53 -9.93 8.15
C LEU A 39 19.73 -10.23 7.23
N ALA A 40 20.58 -9.24 6.92
CA ALA A 40 21.78 -9.42 6.11
C ALA A 40 22.85 -10.33 6.75
N ARG A 41 22.78 -10.53 8.07
CA ARG A 41 23.63 -11.51 8.77
C ARG A 41 23.08 -12.94 8.75
N LEU A 42 21.78 -13.08 8.49
CA LEU A 42 21.08 -14.36 8.56
C LEU A 42 20.82 -14.97 7.19
N LEU A 43 20.68 -14.12 6.17
CA LEU A 43 20.27 -14.50 4.82
C LEU A 43 21.37 -14.19 3.81
N THR A 44 21.37 -14.94 2.72
CA THR A 44 22.32 -14.75 1.61
C THR A 44 21.91 -13.51 0.77
N PRO A 45 22.88 -12.89 0.04
CA PRO A 45 22.57 -11.81 -0.90
C PRO A 45 21.52 -12.19 -1.94
N ASP A 46 21.52 -13.46 -2.39
CA ASP A 46 20.54 -13.98 -3.36
C ASP A 46 19.11 -13.90 -2.83
N ALA A 47 18.91 -14.13 -1.51
CA ALA A 47 17.59 -14.01 -0.89
C ALA A 47 17.05 -12.57 -0.96
N PHE A 48 17.93 -11.58 -0.81
CA PHE A 48 17.56 -10.17 -1.00
C PHE A 48 17.30 -9.84 -2.47
N GLY A 49 18.07 -10.43 -3.39
CA GLY A 49 17.83 -10.30 -4.83
C GLY A 49 16.42 -10.73 -5.21
N VAL A 50 16.00 -11.90 -4.75
CA VAL A 50 14.63 -12.41 -4.98
C VAL A 50 13.57 -11.47 -4.40
N LEU A 51 13.78 -10.93 -3.19
CA LEU A 51 12.85 -9.97 -2.58
C LEU A 51 12.75 -8.68 -3.40
N VAL A 52 13.88 -8.10 -3.80
CA VAL A 52 13.90 -6.85 -4.59
C VAL A 52 13.21 -7.05 -5.93
N THR A 53 13.43 -8.19 -6.59
CA THR A 53 12.75 -8.52 -7.84
C THR A 53 11.24 -8.68 -7.65
N ALA A 54 10.80 -9.34 -6.58
CA ALA A 54 9.37 -9.43 -6.25
C ALA A 54 8.78 -8.04 -5.98
N GLN A 55 9.46 -7.18 -5.22
CA GLN A 55 9.04 -5.81 -4.96
C GLN A 55 8.96 -4.96 -6.23
N MET A 56 9.88 -5.15 -7.19
CA MET A 56 9.83 -4.47 -8.49
C MET A 56 8.55 -4.84 -9.25
N VAL A 57 8.17 -6.11 -9.30
CA VAL A 57 6.94 -6.57 -9.95
C VAL A 57 5.71 -6.03 -9.22
N ILE A 58 5.70 -6.07 -7.88
CA ILE A 58 4.59 -5.54 -7.06
C ILE A 58 4.44 -4.05 -7.30
N SER A 59 5.51 -3.26 -7.20
CA SER A 59 5.45 -1.80 -7.36
C SER A 59 5.01 -1.39 -8.77
N PHE A 60 5.39 -2.14 -9.80
CA PHE A 60 4.89 -1.92 -11.15
C PHE A 60 3.37 -2.19 -11.25
N ALA A 61 2.90 -3.30 -10.66
CA ALA A 61 1.48 -3.64 -10.66
C ALA A 61 0.63 -2.63 -9.87
N GLU A 62 1.17 -2.08 -8.78
CA GLU A 62 0.51 -1.07 -7.94
C GLU A 62 0.23 0.23 -8.69
N ILE A 63 1.01 0.58 -9.71
CA ILE A 63 0.73 1.75 -10.56
C ILE A 63 -0.68 1.66 -11.16
N PHE A 64 -1.11 0.45 -11.54
CA PHE A 64 -2.41 0.24 -12.17
C PHE A 64 -3.55 0.12 -11.16
N THR A 65 -3.25 -0.24 -9.91
CA THR A 65 -4.28 -0.43 -8.88
C THR A 65 -4.55 0.82 -8.06
N ASP A 66 -3.53 1.56 -7.66
CA ASP A 66 -3.66 2.53 -6.56
C ASP A 66 -3.50 4.01 -6.96
N ALA A 67 -2.77 4.31 -8.03
CA ALA A 67 -2.28 5.66 -8.30
C ALA A 67 -3.36 6.76 -8.39
N GLY A 68 -4.58 6.42 -8.80
CA GLY A 68 -5.64 7.41 -9.04
C GLY A 68 -6.74 7.42 -8.01
N PHE A 69 -7.20 6.25 -7.55
CA PHE A 69 -8.35 6.16 -6.66
C PHE A 69 -8.09 6.79 -5.28
N GLN A 70 -6.91 6.56 -4.68
CA GLN A 70 -6.55 7.20 -3.41
C GLN A 70 -6.49 8.73 -3.56
N LYS A 71 -5.79 9.23 -4.59
CA LYS A 71 -5.66 10.68 -4.83
C LYS A 71 -7.03 11.32 -5.04
N TYR A 72 -7.91 10.68 -5.82
CA TYR A 72 -9.28 11.16 -6.02
C TYR A 72 -10.05 11.28 -4.70
N ILE A 73 -10.05 10.23 -3.86
CA ILE A 73 -10.75 10.25 -2.57
C ILE A 73 -10.21 11.34 -1.65
N VAL A 74 -8.90 11.61 -1.67
CA VAL A 74 -8.28 12.64 -0.83
C VAL A 74 -8.62 14.05 -1.31
N GLN A 75 -8.59 14.29 -2.63
CA GLN A 75 -8.62 15.64 -3.21
C GLN A 75 -10.02 16.10 -3.64
N HIS A 76 -10.90 15.15 -4.03
CA HIS A 76 -12.22 15.50 -4.55
C HIS A 76 -13.12 16.10 -3.46
N GLU A 77 -13.80 17.21 -3.79
CA GLU A 77 -14.80 17.83 -2.92
C GLU A 77 -16.16 17.14 -3.10
N PHE A 78 -16.62 16.45 -2.07
CA PHE A 78 -17.94 15.82 -2.06
C PHE A 78 -18.99 16.79 -1.52
N LYS A 79 -20.17 16.82 -2.14
CA LYS A 79 -21.28 17.69 -1.74
C LYS A 79 -21.91 17.28 -0.41
N ASN A 80 -21.88 15.97 -0.12
CA ASN A 80 -22.43 15.41 1.12
C ASN A 80 -21.75 14.08 1.48
N ASP A 81 -22.00 13.60 2.70
CA ASP A 81 -21.43 12.34 3.20
C ASP A 81 -21.94 11.11 2.44
N ASP A 82 -23.14 11.12 1.89
CA ASP A 82 -23.68 10.03 1.08
C ASP A 82 -22.92 9.89 -0.25
N GLU A 83 -22.61 11.02 -0.88
CA GLU A 83 -21.78 11.05 -2.08
C GLU A 83 -20.36 10.54 -1.81
N LYS A 84 -19.73 11.02 -0.73
CA LYS A 84 -18.42 10.54 -0.25
C LYS A 84 -18.47 9.02 -0.06
N TYR A 85 -19.49 8.53 0.63
CA TYR A 85 -19.64 7.09 0.90
C TYR A 85 -19.76 6.27 -0.38
N LYS A 86 -20.62 6.67 -1.31
CA LYS A 86 -20.84 5.99 -2.59
C LYS A 86 -19.62 6.02 -3.48
N SER A 87 -18.94 7.15 -3.57
CA SER A 87 -17.70 7.29 -4.33
C SER A 87 -16.58 6.43 -3.75
N THR A 88 -16.43 6.40 -2.42
CA THR A 88 -15.48 5.53 -1.74
C THR A 88 -15.76 4.04 -1.99
N ALA A 89 -17.04 3.63 -2.01
CA ALA A 89 -17.41 2.25 -2.31
C ALA A 89 -17.05 1.86 -3.76
N VAL A 90 -17.31 2.73 -4.74
CA VAL A 90 -16.92 2.49 -6.14
C VAL A 90 -15.41 2.41 -6.28
N ALA A 91 -14.66 3.33 -5.66
CA ALA A 91 -13.19 3.29 -5.67
C ALA A 91 -12.65 1.99 -5.05
N PHE A 92 -13.19 1.57 -3.91
CA PHE A 92 -12.78 0.34 -3.21
C PHE A 92 -13.01 -0.91 -4.07
N TRP A 93 -14.21 -1.10 -4.60
CA TRP A 93 -14.52 -2.28 -5.41
C TRP A 93 -13.77 -2.30 -6.72
N SER A 94 -13.62 -1.13 -7.39
CA SER A 94 -12.85 -1.03 -8.62
C SER A 94 -11.38 -1.38 -8.40
N ASN A 95 -10.77 -0.81 -7.36
CA ASN A 95 -9.38 -1.09 -7.00
C ASN A 95 -9.18 -2.57 -6.66
N LEU A 96 -10.06 -3.15 -5.85
CA LEU A 96 -9.99 -4.56 -5.46
C LEU A 96 -10.15 -5.50 -6.66
N ILE A 97 -11.10 -5.24 -7.56
CA ILE A 97 -11.31 -6.07 -8.76
C ILE A 97 -10.08 -5.99 -9.68
N VAL A 98 -9.58 -4.78 -9.95
CA VAL A 98 -8.39 -4.59 -10.80
C VAL A 98 -7.18 -5.30 -10.20
N SER A 99 -6.95 -5.16 -8.89
CA SER A 99 -5.84 -5.80 -8.19
C SER A 99 -5.91 -7.33 -8.24
N LEU A 100 -7.11 -7.91 -8.07
CA LEU A 100 -7.31 -9.35 -8.21
C LEU A 100 -7.07 -9.84 -9.62
N LEU A 101 -7.53 -9.11 -10.64
CA LEU A 101 -7.28 -9.46 -12.04
C LEU A 101 -5.79 -9.41 -12.39
N ILE A 102 -5.07 -8.39 -11.93
CA ILE A 102 -3.62 -8.26 -12.12
C ILE A 102 -2.89 -9.41 -11.40
N TRP A 103 -3.23 -9.69 -10.14
CA TRP A 103 -2.63 -10.81 -9.40
C TRP A 103 -2.86 -12.15 -10.08
N LEU A 104 -4.10 -12.44 -10.54
CA LEU A 104 -4.40 -13.65 -11.31
C LEU A 104 -3.61 -13.70 -12.62
N GLY A 105 -3.49 -12.59 -13.34
CA GLY A 105 -2.64 -12.49 -14.52
C GLY A 105 -1.17 -12.81 -14.22
N ILE A 106 -0.63 -12.26 -13.13
CA ILE A 106 0.74 -12.56 -12.68
C ILE A 106 0.88 -14.05 -12.30
N CYS A 107 -0.11 -14.66 -11.65
CA CYS A 107 -0.09 -16.09 -11.33
C CYS A 107 -0.02 -16.96 -12.59
N ILE A 108 -0.82 -16.65 -13.62
CA ILE A 108 -0.84 -17.39 -14.88
C ILE A 108 0.48 -17.23 -15.64
N PHE A 109 1.02 -16.01 -15.67
CA PHE A 109 2.25 -15.69 -16.40
C PHE A 109 3.50 -15.63 -15.48
N SER A 110 3.47 -16.27 -14.32
CA SER A 110 4.54 -16.20 -13.33
C SER A 110 5.89 -16.69 -13.84
N ALA A 111 5.92 -17.76 -14.63
CA ALA A 111 7.15 -18.29 -15.20
C ALA A 111 7.81 -17.35 -16.23
N PRO A 112 7.09 -16.83 -17.28
CA PRO A 112 7.69 -15.84 -18.18
C PRO A 112 8.06 -14.53 -17.48
N ILE A 113 7.27 -14.06 -16.49
CA ILE A 113 7.61 -12.86 -15.71
C ILE A 113 8.92 -13.08 -14.93
N ALA A 114 9.06 -14.23 -14.24
CA ALA A 114 10.28 -14.58 -13.51
C ALA A 114 11.53 -14.56 -14.41
N LYS A 115 11.39 -15.09 -15.64
CA LYS A 115 12.46 -15.06 -16.62
C LYS A 115 12.83 -13.64 -17.06
N LEU A 116 11.84 -12.79 -17.32
CA LEU A 116 12.06 -11.39 -17.72
C LEU A 116 12.78 -10.56 -16.65
N VAL A 117 12.46 -10.82 -15.37
CA VAL A 117 13.07 -10.07 -14.25
C VAL A 117 14.33 -10.72 -13.68
N GLY A 118 14.88 -11.74 -14.37
CA GLY A 118 16.15 -12.37 -13.98
C GLY A 118 16.07 -13.34 -12.80
N CYS A 119 14.87 -13.81 -12.43
CA CYS A 119 14.61 -14.79 -11.36
C CYS A 119 14.15 -16.14 -11.94
N ASP A 120 14.90 -16.69 -12.92
CA ASP A 120 14.54 -17.95 -13.58
C ASP A 120 14.33 -19.07 -12.55
N GLY A 121 13.25 -19.86 -12.70
CA GLY A 121 12.88 -20.93 -11.78
C GLY A 121 12.07 -20.50 -10.55
N ASN A 122 11.96 -19.21 -10.23
CA ASN A 122 11.27 -18.69 -9.06
C ASN A 122 9.86 -18.10 -9.35
N GLY A 123 9.18 -18.57 -10.40
CA GLY A 123 7.85 -18.06 -10.77
C GLY A 123 6.81 -18.16 -9.63
N ILE A 124 6.83 -19.27 -8.87
CA ILE A 124 5.94 -19.47 -7.71
C ILE A 124 6.20 -18.39 -6.64
N VAL A 125 7.45 -18.01 -6.43
CA VAL A 125 7.83 -16.98 -5.46
C VAL A 125 7.21 -15.65 -5.83
N ILE A 126 7.29 -15.25 -7.10
CA ILE A 126 6.68 -14.02 -7.61
C ILE A 126 5.16 -14.07 -7.46
N ALA A 127 4.52 -15.17 -7.87
CA ALA A 127 3.07 -15.34 -7.75
C ALA A 127 2.58 -15.21 -6.30
N VAL A 128 3.28 -15.84 -5.34
CA VAL A 128 2.95 -15.76 -3.91
C VAL A 128 3.24 -14.38 -3.35
N SER A 129 4.36 -13.76 -3.70
CA SER A 129 4.68 -12.41 -3.26
C SER A 129 3.65 -11.38 -3.71
N CYS A 130 3.15 -11.52 -4.94
CA CYS A 130 2.16 -10.59 -5.53
C CYS A 130 0.77 -10.68 -4.87
N ILE A 131 0.51 -11.59 -3.92
CA ILE A 131 -0.69 -11.55 -3.07
C ILE A 131 -0.75 -10.25 -2.24
N CYS A 132 0.38 -9.56 -2.08
CA CYS A 132 0.43 -8.24 -1.48
C CYS A 132 -0.41 -7.21 -2.25
N ILE A 133 -0.53 -7.33 -3.59
CA ILE A 133 -1.29 -6.40 -4.43
C ILE A 133 -2.77 -6.33 -4.02
N PRO A 134 -3.56 -7.42 -3.95
CA PRO A 134 -4.93 -7.33 -3.46
C PRO A 134 -5.04 -6.99 -1.97
N LEU A 135 -4.07 -7.36 -1.13
CA LEU A 135 -4.05 -6.97 0.28
C LEU A 135 -3.86 -5.46 0.45
N GLU A 136 -2.97 -4.86 -0.35
CA GLU A 136 -2.75 -3.43 -0.34
C GLU A 136 -3.93 -2.66 -0.93
N ALA A 137 -4.50 -3.12 -2.04
CA ALA A 137 -5.70 -2.54 -2.63
C ALA A 137 -6.88 -2.55 -1.63
N PHE A 138 -7.01 -3.58 -0.81
CA PHE A 138 -8.04 -3.67 0.23
C PHE A 138 -7.87 -2.59 1.31
N SER A 139 -6.64 -2.21 1.64
CA SER A 139 -6.34 -1.22 2.69
C SER A 139 -6.17 0.21 2.18
N SER A 140 -5.85 0.38 0.90
CA SER A 140 -5.43 1.66 0.30
C SER A 140 -6.51 2.75 0.39
N ILE A 141 -7.75 2.41 0.09
CA ILE A 141 -8.88 3.36 0.14
C ILE A 141 -9.20 3.77 1.58
N GLN A 142 -9.06 2.87 2.54
CA GLN A 142 -9.22 3.18 3.95
C GLN A 142 -8.11 4.13 4.42
N MET A 143 -6.87 3.91 3.97
CA MET A 143 -5.74 4.82 4.23
C MET A 143 -6.01 6.20 3.64
N ALA A 144 -6.58 6.29 2.44
CA ALA A 144 -6.96 7.56 1.81
C ALA A 144 -7.99 8.33 2.65
N LEU A 145 -8.96 7.66 3.26
CA LEU A 145 -9.92 8.29 4.16
C LEU A 145 -9.26 8.88 5.40
N PHE A 146 -8.33 8.16 6.05
CA PHE A 146 -7.58 8.70 7.19
C PHE A 146 -6.72 9.90 6.79
N ARG A 147 -6.10 9.88 5.59
CA ARG A 147 -5.34 11.03 5.05
C ARG A 147 -6.26 12.23 4.81
N ARG A 148 -7.45 12.01 4.21
CA ARG A 148 -8.45 13.04 3.98
C ARG A 148 -8.92 13.68 5.28
N ASP A 149 -9.18 12.87 6.30
CA ASP A 149 -9.66 13.33 7.60
C ASP A 149 -8.53 13.89 8.50
N LEU A 150 -7.27 13.94 7.97
CA LEU A 150 -6.05 14.38 8.66
C LEU A 150 -5.76 13.59 9.95
N ASP A 151 -6.22 12.34 10.04
CA ASP A 151 -5.94 11.45 11.18
C ASP A 151 -4.59 10.72 11.01
N PHE A 152 -3.52 11.48 11.01
CA PHE A 152 -2.16 10.94 10.90
C PHE A 152 -1.71 10.21 12.16
N LYS A 153 -2.39 10.42 13.28
CA LYS A 153 -2.12 9.65 14.52
C LYS A 153 -2.46 8.18 14.33
N THR A 154 -3.60 7.87 13.74
CA THR A 154 -3.98 6.49 13.41
C THR A 154 -3.02 5.89 12.39
N LEU A 155 -2.67 6.64 11.32
CA LEU A 155 -1.70 6.20 10.32
C LEU A 155 -0.30 5.94 10.92
N PHE A 156 0.14 6.75 11.89
CA PHE A 156 1.37 6.51 12.63
C PHE A 156 1.38 5.13 13.31
N TRP A 157 0.32 4.80 14.07
CA TRP A 157 0.25 3.50 14.75
C TRP A 157 0.21 2.34 13.77
N VAL A 158 -0.56 2.46 12.67
CA VAL A 158 -0.59 1.45 11.60
C VAL A 158 0.81 1.25 11.03
N ARG A 159 1.53 2.34 10.74
CA ARG A 159 2.89 2.30 10.18
C ARG A 159 3.88 1.67 11.15
N ILE A 160 3.85 2.04 12.43
CA ILE A 160 4.74 1.48 13.46
C ILE A 160 4.50 -0.02 13.63
N ILE A 161 3.24 -0.44 13.75
CA ILE A 161 2.90 -1.87 13.83
C ILE A 161 3.37 -2.59 12.56
N GLY A 162 3.12 -2.01 11.37
CA GLY A 162 3.58 -2.56 10.09
C GLY A 162 5.09 -2.73 10.01
N ILE A 163 5.89 -1.86 10.62
CA ILE A 163 7.35 -1.98 10.67
C ILE A 163 7.81 -3.04 11.69
N LEU A 164 7.06 -3.23 12.77
CA LEU A 164 7.40 -4.21 13.81
C LEU A 164 7.03 -5.65 13.40
N ILE A 165 6.00 -5.83 12.57
CA ILE A 165 5.56 -7.18 12.14
C ILE A 165 6.67 -7.94 11.40
N PRO A 166 7.40 -7.37 10.43
CA PRO A 166 8.54 -8.05 9.82
C PRO A 166 9.61 -8.45 10.83
N LEU A 167 9.88 -7.63 11.84
CA LEU A 167 10.81 -7.98 12.92
C LEU A 167 10.36 -9.23 13.68
N ILE A 168 9.09 -9.30 14.04
CA ILE A 168 8.51 -10.38 14.82
C ILE A 168 8.32 -11.66 14.00
N VAL A 169 8.00 -11.53 12.71
CA VAL A 169 7.71 -12.67 11.82
C VAL A 169 8.96 -13.08 11.05
N THR A 170 9.63 -12.13 10.39
CA THR A 170 10.74 -12.44 9.48
C THR A 170 11.97 -12.92 10.21
N ILE A 171 12.34 -12.31 11.36
CA ILE A 171 13.57 -12.70 12.06
C ILE A 171 13.50 -14.14 12.59
N PRO A 172 12.45 -14.57 13.32
CA PRO A 172 12.36 -15.97 13.75
C PRO A 172 12.29 -16.95 12.58
N LEU A 173 11.55 -16.60 11.50
CA LEU A 173 11.49 -17.43 10.31
C LEU A 173 12.86 -17.52 9.59
N ALA A 174 13.61 -16.43 9.51
CA ALA A 174 14.93 -16.41 8.91
C ALA A 174 15.91 -17.28 9.70
N PHE A 175 15.83 -17.29 11.03
CA PHE A 175 16.61 -18.20 11.88
C PHE A 175 16.25 -19.67 11.61
N ALA A 176 14.96 -19.98 11.47
CA ALA A 176 14.48 -21.34 11.29
C ALA A 176 14.74 -21.89 9.88
N THR A 177 14.47 -21.08 8.85
CA THR A 177 14.46 -21.56 7.46
C THR A 177 15.70 -21.18 6.66
N LYS A 178 16.40 -20.11 7.05
CA LYS A 178 17.55 -19.52 6.31
C LYS A 178 17.26 -19.31 4.82
N SER A 179 16.03 -18.98 4.48
CA SER A 179 15.51 -18.91 3.11
C SER A 179 14.85 -17.57 2.83
N TYR A 180 14.82 -17.17 1.55
CA TYR A 180 14.07 -16.00 1.07
C TYR A 180 12.58 -16.02 1.44
N TRP A 181 12.01 -17.21 1.69
CA TRP A 181 10.61 -17.33 2.13
C TRP A 181 10.32 -16.58 3.43
N ALA A 182 11.31 -16.44 4.30
CA ALA A 182 11.14 -15.66 5.53
C ALA A 182 10.83 -14.18 5.22
N LEU A 183 11.50 -13.60 4.20
CA LEU A 183 11.27 -12.22 3.76
C LEU A 183 9.89 -12.05 3.14
N ILE A 184 9.50 -13.00 2.28
CA ILE A 184 8.21 -12.97 1.57
C ILE A 184 7.04 -13.09 2.56
N ILE A 185 7.10 -14.07 3.47
CA ILE A 185 6.07 -14.26 4.48
C ILE A 185 5.98 -13.04 5.40
N GLY A 186 7.11 -12.44 5.77
CA GLY A 186 7.13 -11.21 6.55
C GLY A 186 6.45 -10.03 5.84
N MET A 187 6.69 -9.86 4.54
CA MET A 187 6.06 -8.84 3.72
C MET A 187 4.53 -9.07 3.59
N ILE A 188 4.11 -10.30 3.34
CA ILE A 188 2.67 -10.67 3.27
C ILE A 188 2.01 -10.43 4.62
N ALA A 189 2.64 -10.85 5.72
CA ALA A 189 2.13 -10.63 7.07
C ALA A 189 1.98 -9.14 7.35
N GLN A 190 2.97 -8.30 6.99
CA GLN A 190 2.89 -6.85 7.15
C GLN A 190 1.66 -6.27 6.44
N ASN A 191 1.45 -6.60 5.16
CA ASN A 191 0.32 -6.10 4.39
C ASN A 191 -1.02 -6.61 4.93
N PHE A 192 -1.07 -7.87 5.34
CA PHE A 192 -2.26 -8.44 5.96
C PHE A 192 -2.64 -7.73 7.26
N PHE A 193 -1.69 -7.52 8.16
CA PHE A 193 -1.96 -6.81 9.42
C PHE A 193 -2.28 -5.34 9.20
N ASN A 194 -1.65 -4.66 8.23
CA ASN A 194 -2.01 -3.30 7.85
C ASN A 194 -3.47 -3.23 7.37
N ALA A 195 -3.88 -4.14 6.50
CA ALA A 195 -5.26 -4.24 6.03
C ALA A 195 -6.23 -4.50 7.19
N LEU A 196 -5.89 -5.42 8.10
CA LEU A 196 -6.70 -5.77 9.26
C LEU A 196 -6.88 -4.57 10.20
N ILE A 197 -5.79 -3.90 10.57
CA ILE A 197 -5.82 -2.76 11.51
C ILE A 197 -6.60 -1.59 10.91
N LEU A 198 -6.35 -1.26 9.64
CA LEU A 198 -7.07 -0.19 8.96
C LEU A 198 -8.57 -0.50 8.89
N THR A 199 -8.94 -1.74 8.60
CA THR A 199 -10.35 -2.16 8.55
C THR A 199 -11.02 -2.08 9.91
N ILE A 200 -10.33 -2.45 10.99
CA ILE A 200 -10.88 -2.37 12.35
C ILE A 200 -11.05 -0.89 12.76
N LYS A 201 -10.05 -0.05 12.48
CA LYS A 201 -10.05 1.36 12.87
C LYS A 201 -10.91 2.25 11.99
N SER A 202 -11.13 1.88 10.74
CA SER A 202 -11.94 2.66 9.82
C SER A 202 -13.41 2.73 10.24
N LYS A 203 -13.95 3.93 10.29
CA LYS A 203 -15.39 4.18 10.48
C LYS A 203 -16.19 3.78 9.25
N TRP A 204 -15.59 3.89 8.07
CA TRP A 204 -16.19 3.45 6.82
C TRP A 204 -16.04 1.93 6.70
N LYS A 205 -17.13 1.26 6.33
CA LYS A 205 -17.14 -0.18 6.05
C LYS A 205 -17.59 -0.40 4.61
N PRO A 206 -16.93 -1.30 3.85
CA PRO A 206 -17.32 -1.57 2.49
C PRO A 206 -18.74 -2.15 2.44
N ARG A 207 -19.65 -1.43 1.78
CA ARG A 207 -20.98 -1.93 1.42
C ARG A 207 -20.99 -2.15 -0.08
N TRP A 208 -21.82 -3.07 -0.52
CA TRP A 208 -21.97 -3.37 -1.93
C TRP A 208 -22.70 -2.21 -2.63
N TYR A 209 -21.94 -1.34 -3.29
CA TYR A 209 -22.46 -0.26 -4.13
C TYR A 209 -21.51 -0.04 -5.29
N TYR A 210 -22.05 0.00 -6.51
CA TYR A 210 -21.27 0.27 -7.71
C TYR A 210 -22.05 1.19 -8.67
N SER A 211 -21.36 2.14 -9.30
CA SER A 211 -21.92 3.06 -10.30
C SER A 211 -20.89 3.32 -11.39
N ILE A 212 -21.24 2.93 -12.62
CA ILE A 212 -20.38 3.12 -13.79
C ILE A 212 -20.13 4.61 -14.07
N SER A 213 -21.12 5.47 -13.84
CA SER A 213 -20.97 6.92 -14.03
C SER A 213 -19.88 7.50 -13.12
N ARG A 214 -19.89 7.14 -11.82
CA ARG A 214 -18.86 7.56 -10.86
C ARG A 214 -17.50 6.95 -11.17
N PHE A 215 -17.48 5.70 -11.61
CA PHE A 215 -16.24 5.06 -12.04
C PHE A 215 -15.59 5.81 -13.21
N LYS A 216 -16.37 6.21 -14.25
CA LYS A 216 -15.86 6.98 -15.38
C LYS A 216 -15.31 8.34 -14.97
N GLU A 217 -15.95 9.02 -14.03
CA GLU A 217 -15.48 10.29 -13.48
C GLU A 217 -14.10 10.13 -12.81
N MET A 218 -13.96 9.10 -11.97
CA MET A 218 -12.68 8.78 -11.31
C MET A 218 -11.60 8.35 -12.31
N LEU A 219 -11.98 7.61 -13.36
CA LEU A 219 -11.04 7.07 -14.34
C LEU A 219 -10.26 8.17 -15.06
N SER A 220 -10.91 9.28 -15.42
CA SER A 220 -10.23 10.42 -16.06
C SER A 220 -9.10 10.98 -15.15
N PHE A 221 -9.35 11.10 -13.87
CA PHE A 221 -8.33 11.52 -12.89
C PHE A 221 -7.24 10.45 -12.71
N THR A 222 -7.64 9.18 -12.68
CA THR A 222 -6.75 8.04 -12.48
C THR A 222 -5.72 7.91 -13.58
N ILE A 223 -6.09 8.12 -14.86
CA ILE A 223 -5.19 8.01 -16.01
C ILE A 223 -4.01 8.99 -15.88
N TRP A 224 -4.25 10.25 -15.53
CA TRP A 224 -3.19 11.23 -15.34
C TRP A 224 -2.26 10.87 -14.17
N SER A 225 -2.83 10.39 -13.07
CA SER A 225 -2.04 9.90 -11.93
C SER A 225 -1.22 8.66 -12.26
N MET A 226 -1.71 7.78 -13.13
CA MET A 226 -0.95 6.62 -13.62
C MET A 226 0.24 7.04 -14.47
N LEU A 227 0.08 8.00 -15.38
CA LEU A 227 1.19 8.51 -16.19
C LEU A 227 2.30 9.13 -15.32
N GLU A 228 1.92 9.88 -14.29
CA GLU A 228 2.86 10.39 -13.29
C GLU A 228 3.60 9.24 -12.58
N ALA A 229 2.87 8.23 -12.09
CA ALA A 229 3.43 7.10 -11.37
C ALA A 229 4.37 6.24 -12.25
N ILE A 230 4.02 6.02 -13.53
CA ILE A 230 4.88 5.35 -14.50
C ILE A 230 6.19 6.12 -14.68
N SER A 231 6.12 7.45 -14.82
CA SER A 231 7.32 8.28 -14.98
C SER A 231 8.24 8.20 -13.75
N ILE A 232 7.68 8.20 -12.54
CA ILE A 232 8.44 8.03 -11.29
C ILE A 232 9.05 6.63 -11.22
N TRP A 233 8.28 5.61 -11.57
CA TRP A 233 8.77 4.23 -11.55
C TRP A 233 9.95 4.02 -12.51
N LEU A 234 9.84 4.52 -13.75
CA LEU A 234 10.91 4.46 -14.74
C LEU A 234 12.19 5.12 -14.22
N THR A 235 12.10 6.31 -13.61
CA THR A 235 13.28 6.98 -13.06
C THR A 235 13.88 6.29 -11.83
N SER A 236 13.13 5.43 -11.16
CA SER A 236 13.59 4.71 -9.96
C SER A 236 14.27 3.37 -10.28
N TYR A 237 13.93 2.74 -11.42
CA TYR A 237 14.37 1.38 -11.77
C TYR A 237 15.20 1.31 -13.07
N ILE A 238 15.31 2.40 -13.82
CA ILE A 238 16.15 2.53 -15.01
C ILE A 238 17.25 3.56 -14.77
#